data_baca920c2abe9a9b49d3478a6dd6281f
#
_entry.id   baca920c2abe9a9b49d3478a6dd6281f
#
_cell.length_a   1.000
_cell.length_b   1.000
_cell.length_c   1.000
_cell.angle_alpha   90.00
_cell.angle_beta   90.00
_cell.angle_gamma   90.00
#
_symmetry.space_group_name_H-M   'P 1'
#
loop_
_entity.id
_entity.type
_entity.pdbx_description
1 polymer ?
#
loop_
_entity_poly.entity_id
_entity_poly.type
_entity_poly.pdbx_seq_one_letter_code
_entity_poly.pdbx_strand_id
1 'polypeptide(L)'
;MNIHGIGTDIVNIKRIKDAINKNKNFKKRVFTSFEINACEKRVNNINCFAKRFAAKEALFKAVGIPNRLQFNDVEIKNNHTGLPSFHIKGSSLKNLKKIFKNKKFKIHLSLSDDEPWAVATA
;
A
#
# COMPACT_ATOMS: atom_id res chain seq x y z
N MET A 1 6.03 19.60 -15.37
CA MET A 1 5.57 18.47 -14.54
C MET A 1 6.74 17.95 -13.72
N ASN A 2 6.57 17.92 -12.40
CA ASN A 2 7.66 17.52 -11.50
C ASN A 2 7.29 16.24 -10.77
N ILE A 3 8.26 15.34 -10.67
CA ILE A 3 8.14 14.14 -9.83
C ILE A 3 8.65 14.50 -8.45
N HIS A 4 7.78 14.38 -7.44
CA HIS A 4 8.17 14.62 -6.05
C HIS A 4 9.08 13.51 -5.52
N GLY A 5 8.73 12.27 -5.83
CA GLY A 5 9.50 11.13 -5.36
C GLY A 5 9.05 9.84 -5.98
N ILE A 6 9.88 8.84 -5.84
CA ILE A 6 9.59 7.47 -6.26
C ILE A 6 9.98 6.53 -5.14
N GLY A 7 9.19 5.50 -4.91
CA GLY A 7 9.46 4.51 -3.89
C GLY A 7 9.30 3.11 -4.43
N THR A 8 10.15 2.22 -3.98
CA THR A 8 10.01 0.80 -4.29
C THR A 8 10.19 0.00 -3.02
N ASP A 9 9.48 -1.11 -2.92
CA ASP A 9 9.58 -2.01 -1.79
C ASP A 9 9.49 -3.44 -2.26
N ILE A 10 10.26 -4.30 -1.63
CA ILE A 10 10.22 -5.74 -1.85
C ILE A 10 9.99 -6.42 -0.51
N VAL A 11 9.10 -7.38 -0.48
CA VAL A 11 8.78 -8.11 0.76
C VAL A 11 8.78 -9.61 0.50
N ASN A 12 9.29 -10.35 1.47
CA ASN A 12 9.18 -11.80 1.46
C ASN A 12 7.75 -12.17 1.86
N ILE A 13 7.04 -12.87 1.00
CA ILE A 13 5.63 -13.22 1.20
C ILE A 13 5.44 -14.03 2.49
N LYS A 14 6.38 -14.92 2.80
CA LYS A 14 6.33 -15.71 4.04
C LYS A 14 6.36 -14.83 5.29
N ARG A 15 7.13 -13.74 5.26
CA ARG A 15 7.17 -12.80 6.41
C ARG A 15 5.80 -12.19 6.68
N ILE A 16 5.07 -11.87 5.64
CA ILE A 16 3.71 -11.33 5.77
C ILE A 16 2.77 -12.39 6.32
N LYS A 17 2.88 -13.62 5.81
CA LYS A 17 2.10 -14.74 6.33
C LYS A 17 2.35 -14.95 7.81
N ASP A 18 3.61 -14.96 8.22
CA ASP A 18 3.99 -15.15 9.63
C ASP A 18 3.47 -14.00 10.49
N ALA A 19 3.56 -12.76 10.03
CA ALA A 19 3.06 -11.60 10.75
C ALA A 19 1.54 -11.68 10.96
N ILE A 20 0.79 -12.05 9.94
CA ILE A 20 -0.66 -12.21 10.03
C ILE A 20 -1.02 -13.30 11.03
N ASN A 21 -0.30 -14.42 11.01
CA ASN A 21 -0.59 -15.56 11.88
C ASN A 21 -0.18 -15.33 13.33
N LYS A 22 0.91 -14.60 13.58
CA LYS A 22 1.44 -14.38 14.93
C LYS A 22 0.74 -13.25 15.68
N ASN A 23 0.27 -12.24 14.96
CA ASN A 23 -0.32 -11.05 15.58
C ASN A 23 -1.72 -10.82 15.04
N LYS A 24 -2.72 -11.06 15.87
CA LYS A 24 -4.12 -10.91 15.49
C LYS A 24 -4.49 -9.51 15.03
N ASN A 25 -3.76 -8.51 15.50
CA ASN A 25 -4.04 -7.11 15.18
C ASN A 25 -3.29 -6.60 13.95
N PHE A 26 -2.31 -7.36 13.45
CA PHE A 26 -1.50 -6.93 12.31
C PHE A 26 -2.36 -6.59 11.10
N LYS A 27 -3.25 -7.51 10.74
CA LYS A 27 -4.12 -7.36 9.58
C LYS A 27 -4.96 -6.07 9.67
N LYS A 28 -5.56 -5.83 10.84
CA LYS A 28 -6.40 -4.64 11.06
C LYS A 28 -5.62 -3.33 11.11
N ARG A 29 -4.37 -3.36 11.57
CA ARG A 29 -3.54 -2.16 11.64
C ARG A 29 -3.01 -1.74 10.28
N VAL A 30 -2.73 -2.70 9.41
CA VAL A 30 -2.10 -2.44 8.11
C VAL A 30 -3.11 -2.27 7.00
N PHE A 31 -4.18 -3.08 7.02
CA PHE A 31 -5.14 -3.16 5.92
C PHE A 31 -6.51 -2.62 6.31
N THR A 32 -7.18 -1.97 5.36
CA THR A 32 -8.56 -1.52 5.55
C THR A 32 -9.52 -2.72 5.45
N SER A 33 -10.75 -2.55 5.95
CA SER A 33 -11.78 -3.58 5.83
C SER A 33 -12.02 -4.00 4.38
N PHE A 34 -11.99 -3.03 3.46
CA PHE A 34 -12.12 -3.29 2.03
C PHE A 34 -11.00 -4.19 1.53
N GLU A 35 -9.76 -3.88 1.89
CA GLU A 35 -8.59 -4.68 1.48
C GLU A 35 -8.63 -6.09 2.06
N ILE A 36 -8.99 -6.21 3.32
CA ILE A 36 -9.12 -7.53 3.98
C ILE A 36 -10.15 -8.38 3.23
N ASN A 37 -11.33 -7.82 2.98
CA ASN A 37 -12.38 -8.56 2.27
C ASN A 37 -11.95 -8.93 0.85
N ALA A 38 -11.31 -8.01 0.14
CA ALA A 38 -10.88 -8.25 -1.24
C ALA A 38 -9.81 -9.35 -1.30
N CYS A 39 -8.84 -9.35 -0.39
CA CYS A 39 -7.78 -10.34 -0.36
C CYS A 39 -8.27 -11.72 0.11
N GLU A 40 -9.13 -11.76 1.12
CA GLU A 40 -9.62 -13.03 1.67
C GLU A 40 -10.43 -13.84 0.66
N LYS A 41 -11.00 -13.20 -0.35
CA LYS A 41 -11.74 -13.87 -1.42
C LYS A 41 -10.84 -14.54 -2.46
N ARG A 42 -9.55 -14.25 -2.45
CA ARG A 42 -8.62 -14.79 -3.44
C ARG A 42 -7.99 -16.09 -2.97
N VAL A 43 -7.70 -16.97 -3.92
CA VAL A 43 -6.98 -18.23 -3.64
C VAL A 43 -5.61 -17.91 -3.03
N ASN A 44 -4.87 -16.99 -3.64
CA ASN A 44 -3.56 -16.56 -3.15
C ASN A 44 -3.69 -15.33 -2.27
N ASN A 45 -4.42 -15.45 -1.16
CA ASN A 45 -4.72 -14.31 -0.30
C ASN A 45 -3.47 -13.69 0.34
N ILE A 46 -2.48 -14.50 0.72
CA ILE A 46 -1.24 -13.99 1.31
C ILE A 46 -0.48 -13.13 0.31
N ASN A 47 -0.41 -13.54 -0.96
CA ASN A 47 0.23 -12.73 -2.00
C ASN A 47 -0.48 -11.38 -2.17
N CYS A 48 -1.80 -11.39 -2.09
CA CYS A 48 -2.61 -10.18 -2.14
C CYS A 48 -2.26 -9.21 -1.01
N PHE A 49 -2.17 -9.71 0.22
CA PHE A 49 -1.77 -8.91 1.38
C PHE A 49 -0.33 -8.41 1.24
N ALA A 50 0.58 -9.27 0.81
CA ALA A 50 1.99 -8.93 0.66
C ALA A 50 2.19 -7.80 -0.36
N LYS A 51 1.52 -7.86 -1.51
CA LYS A 51 1.60 -6.80 -2.52
C LYS A 51 1.06 -5.48 -1.98
N ARG A 52 -0.05 -5.50 -1.24
CA ARG A 52 -0.61 -4.29 -0.66
C ARG A 52 0.27 -3.70 0.43
N PHE A 53 0.87 -4.54 1.26
CA PHE A 53 1.85 -4.10 2.24
C PHE A 53 3.02 -3.39 1.56
N ALA A 54 3.59 -4.03 0.54
CA ALA A 54 4.70 -3.46 -0.23
C ALA A 54 4.30 -2.14 -0.89
N ALA A 55 3.07 -2.04 -1.40
CA ALA A 55 2.56 -0.81 -2.02
C ALA A 55 2.54 0.36 -1.03
N LYS A 56 2.07 0.11 0.19
CA LYS A 56 2.02 1.15 1.22
C LYS A 56 3.42 1.59 1.64
N GLU A 57 4.33 0.65 1.83
CA GLU A 57 5.73 0.96 2.13
C GLU A 57 6.39 1.74 1.00
N ALA A 58 6.13 1.36 -0.25
CA ALA A 58 6.65 2.08 -1.41
C ALA A 58 6.16 3.52 -1.45
N LEU A 59 4.88 3.74 -1.15
CA LEU A 59 4.32 5.10 -1.09
C LEU A 59 4.98 5.91 0.02
N PHE A 60 5.18 5.31 1.20
CA PHE A 60 5.84 5.99 2.31
C PHE A 60 7.24 6.45 1.89
N LYS A 61 7.97 5.61 1.17
CA LYS A 61 9.30 5.96 0.64
C LYS A 61 9.22 7.07 -0.42
N ALA A 62 8.22 7.03 -1.29
CA ALA A 62 8.05 8.05 -2.32
C ALA A 62 7.77 9.43 -1.72
N VAL A 63 6.96 9.49 -0.67
CA VAL A 63 6.68 10.73 0.06
C VAL A 63 7.94 11.23 0.77
N GLY A 64 8.67 10.32 1.39
CA GLY A 64 9.99 10.59 1.95
C GLY A 64 10.02 11.35 3.27
N ILE A 65 8.87 11.65 3.84
CA ILE A 65 8.76 12.37 5.12
C ILE A 65 8.18 11.43 6.16
N PRO A 66 8.93 11.12 7.24
CA PRO A 66 8.45 10.19 8.26
C PRO A 66 7.16 10.65 8.94
N ASN A 67 6.34 9.68 9.34
CA ASN A 67 5.15 9.89 10.18
C ASN A 67 4.08 10.78 9.55
N ARG A 68 4.04 10.89 8.20
CA ARG A 68 3.00 11.66 7.50
C ARG A 68 1.84 10.81 7.03
N LEU A 69 2.06 9.50 6.87
CA LEU A 69 1.06 8.57 6.36
C LEU A 69 0.87 7.43 7.35
N GLN A 70 -0.38 6.97 7.45
CA GLN A 70 -0.74 5.80 8.25
C GLN A 70 -1.28 4.71 7.33
N PHE A 71 -0.98 3.45 7.68
CA PHE A 71 -1.39 2.30 6.86
C PHE A 71 -2.88 2.29 6.56
N ASN A 72 -3.73 2.52 7.56
CA ASN A 72 -5.18 2.44 7.40
C ASN A 72 -5.81 3.62 6.64
N ASP A 73 -5.05 4.68 6.44
CA ASP A 73 -5.50 5.81 5.63
C ASP A 73 -5.20 5.62 4.13
N VAL A 74 -4.37 4.63 3.80
CA VAL A 74 -3.92 4.36 2.44
C VAL A 74 -4.54 3.04 1.99
N GLU A 75 -5.52 3.11 1.10
CA GLU A 75 -6.23 1.94 0.62
C GLU A 75 -5.89 1.69 -0.84
N ILE A 76 -5.62 0.44 -1.17
CA ILE A 76 -5.36 0.04 -2.55
C ILE A 76 -6.61 -0.64 -3.10
N LYS A 77 -7.08 -0.16 -4.25
CA LYS A 77 -8.19 -0.75 -4.99
C LYS A 77 -7.75 -1.06 -6.41
N ASN A 78 -8.22 -2.18 -6.94
CA ASN A 78 -8.03 -2.50 -8.33
C ASN A 78 -9.29 -2.05 -9.11
N ASN A 79 -9.08 -1.46 -10.29
CA ASN A 79 -10.21 -1.15 -11.16
C ASN A 79 -10.71 -2.42 -11.86
N HIS A 80 -11.72 -2.29 -12.73
CA HIS A 80 -12.29 -3.43 -13.43
C HIS A 80 -11.32 -4.14 -14.38
N THR A 81 -10.24 -3.46 -14.81
CA THR A 81 -9.19 -4.06 -15.64
C THR A 81 -8.05 -4.65 -14.81
N GLY A 82 -8.14 -4.58 -13.48
CA GLY A 82 -7.12 -5.11 -12.56
C GLY A 82 -6.00 -4.14 -12.20
N LEU A 83 -6.03 -2.90 -12.70
CA LEU A 83 -5.00 -1.92 -12.37
C LEU A 83 -5.17 -1.39 -10.95
N PRO A 84 -4.10 -1.41 -10.14
CA PRO A 84 -4.17 -0.90 -8.77
C PRO A 84 -4.08 0.63 -8.73
N SER A 85 -4.71 1.21 -7.72
CA SER A 85 -4.60 2.63 -7.44
C SER A 85 -4.71 2.88 -5.94
N PHE A 86 -4.15 4.01 -5.49
CA PHE A 86 -4.26 4.44 -4.10
C PHE A 86 -5.48 5.32 -3.89
N HIS A 87 -6.14 5.09 -2.76
CA HIS A 87 -7.21 5.94 -2.25
C HIS A 87 -6.81 6.36 -0.85
N ILE A 88 -6.49 7.63 -0.66
CA ILE A 88 -5.94 8.15 0.59
C ILE A 88 -6.97 9.04 1.28
N LYS A 89 -7.09 8.88 2.60
CA LYS A 89 -8.08 9.59 3.40
C LYS A 89 -7.47 10.05 4.73
N GLY A 90 -8.28 10.77 5.51
CA GLY A 90 -7.97 11.13 6.89
C GLY A 90 -6.80 12.07 7.03
N SER A 91 -6.07 11.92 8.14
CA SER A 91 -4.91 12.76 8.44
C SER A 91 -3.80 12.59 7.40
N SER A 92 -3.67 11.40 6.84
CA SER A 92 -2.68 11.15 5.78
C SER A 92 -2.95 12.01 4.55
N LEU A 93 -4.21 12.13 4.14
CA LEU A 93 -4.57 13.00 3.00
C LEU A 93 -4.30 14.48 3.32
N LYS A 94 -4.63 14.91 4.53
CA LYS A 94 -4.33 16.28 4.97
C LYS A 94 -2.83 16.56 4.93
N ASN A 95 -2.02 15.61 5.38
CA ASN A 95 -0.58 15.73 5.36
C ASN A 95 -0.03 15.84 3.94
N LEU A 96 -0.54 15.04 3.01
CA LEU A 96 -0.14 15.12 1.60
C LEU A 96 -0.50 16.46 0.99
N LYS A 97 -1.69 16.96 1.27
CA LYS A 97 -2.10 18.28 0.79
C LYS A 97 -1.18 19.39 1.29
N LYS A 98 -0.73 19.30 2.54
CA LYS A 98 0.25 20.25 3.09
C LYS A 98 1.60 20.14 2.38
N ILE A 99 2.09 18.92 2.17
CA ILE A 99 3.37 18.67 1.50
C ILE A 99 3.35 19.26 0.09
N PHE A 100 2.26 19.09 -0.64
CA PHE A 100 2.12 19.60 -2.00
C PHE A 100 1.56 21.01 -2.07
N LYS A 101 1.41 21.69 -0.93
CA LYS A 101 0.93 23.09 -0.84
C LYS A 101 -0.40 23.27 -1.57
N ASN A 102 -1.31 22.32 -1.40
CA ASN A 102 -2.63 22.26 -2.03
C ASN A 102 -2.60 22.21 -3.57
N LYS A 103 -1.46 21.89 -4.18
CA LYS A 103 -1.38 21.64 -5.62
C LYS A 103 -1.89 20.23 -5.93
N LYS A 104 -2.39 20.06 -7.13
CA LYS A 104 -2.82 18.73 -7.58
C LYS A 104 -1.62 17.79 -7.70
N PHE A 105 -1.81 16.55 -7.30
CA PHE A 105 -0.81 15.50 -7.46
C PHE A 105 -1.46 14.21 -7.92
N LYS A 106 -0.68 13.35 -8.53
CA LYS A 106 -1.09 12.00 -8.90
C LYS A 106 -0.09 11.00 -8.35
N ILE A 107 -0.60 9.84 -7.95
CA ILE A 107 0.23 8.74 -7.48
C ILE A 107 0.00 7.57 -8.41
N HIS A 108 1.09 7.07 -8.98
CA HIS A 108 1.06 5.90 -9.83
C HIS A 108 1.56 4.70 -9.04
N LEU A 109 1.02 3.52 -9.33
CA LEU A 109 1.35 2.30 -8.60
C LEU A 109 1.50 1.14 -9.55
N SER A 110 2.54 0.35 -9.35
CA SER A 110 2.76 -0.92 -10.03
C SER A 110 3.07 -1.99 -9.00
N LEU A 111 2.43 -3.14 -9.13
CA LEU A 111 2.60 -4.29 -8.24
C LEU A 111 3.03 -5.50 -9.04
N SER A 112 3.88 -6.33 -8.43
CA SER A 112 4.29 -7.60 -9.03
C SER A 112 4.61 -8.60 -7.93
N ASP A 113 4.37 -9.88 -8.19
CA ASP A 113 4.78 -10.93 -7.28
C ASP A 113 5.36 -12.10 -8.08
N ASP A 114 6.41 -12.67 -7.53
CA ASP A 114 7.04 -13.89 -8.02
C ASP A 114 7.59 -14.58 -6.78
N GLU A 115 7.01 -15.72 -6.45
CA GLU A 115 7.36 -16.42 -5.22
C GLU A 115 8.88 -16.56 -5.07
N PRO A 116 9.48 -16.23 -3.93
CA PRO A 116 8.83 -15.85 -2.65
C PRO A 116 8.66 -14.34 -2.42
N TRP A 117 8.68 -13.52 -3.47
CA TRP A 117 8.76 -12.07 -3.36
C TRP A 117 7.51 -11.37 -3.86
N ALA A 118 7.15 -10.27 -3.20
CA ALA A 118 6.21 -9.29 -3.71
C ALA A 118 6.91 -7.93 -3.81
N VAL A 119 6.66 -7.20 -4.89
CA VAL A 119 7.32 -5.93 -5.19
C VAL A 119 6.29 -4.87 -5.53
N ALA A 120 6.52 -3.64 -5.08
CA ALA A 120 5.70 -2.49 -5.43
C ALA A 120 6.58 -1.30 -5.78
N THR A 121 6.11 -0.49 -6.72
CA THR A 121 6.73 0.78 -7.08
C THR A 121 5.65 1.85 -7.14
N ALA A 122 5.88 2.93 -6.44
CA ALA A 122 4.93 4.03 -6.32
C ALA A 122 5.55 5.37 -6.70
#